data_efe057d7688fad7ce92a630052193050
#
_entry.id   efe057d7688fad7ce92a630052193050
#
_cell.length_a   1.000
_cell.length_b   1.000
_cell.length_c   1.000
_cell.angle_alpha   90.00
_cell.angle_beta   90.00
_cell.angle_gamma   90.00
#
_symmetry.space_group_name_H-M   'P 1'
#
loop_
_entity.id
_entity.type
_entity.pdbx_description
1 polymer ?
#
loop_
_entity_poly.entity_id
_entity_poly.type
_entity_poly.pdbx_seq_one_letter_code
_entity_poly.pdbx_strand_id
1 'polypeptide(L)'
;MKTKSRYTTLAASLLVALPLGLGSVASAQAETMITAVMQAPLRSLDPVITTAYVIRNYGYMIYDTLLSVDADGNIQPQMLEKWEVSDDGKTYTFTLRDGLKWHDGGDVTSADCIASIDRWATQDKMGQIMKELTTATDRIDDKTFSMTFSTATNIALRALSKPSSLAAFIMPERVARTSPAEPITEAIGSGPFKFVMEEFKPGVNALFVKNDEYVPRSEPASGMAGARIVKVDKVRWVSMPDAMTGVNAIKNGEIDFIEQAPYDLLPLLESDSNIQLIVSTLQGGQPVMRLNHLQPPFDNKLVRQAALAAIDQGEIMQANIGDAKYFRTCAALFGCDTRYGTDAGAGDLVKADAAKSKALLKEAGYDGTPVVIMHPTDFANAGGSFVPVIAQELRQGGFTVRVDAMDWQTLVTRRASQKPIAEGGWNIFTTYLSLADISDPLANYAAASNGTGAWFGWPEQARVEELRQNFATTDDDARLTALATEVQELVMDNVGVVPLGEFAVVGAARASLKGILDAPVPVFWNIEKTGK
;
A
#
# COMPACT_ATOMS: atom_id res chain seq x y z
N MET A 1 -38.44 -78.95 63.70
CA MET A 1 -37.21 -79.34 64.41
C MET A 1 -36.04 -78.85 63.60
N LYS A 2 -35.26 -77.98 64.16
CA LYS A 2 -33.87 -77.65 63.92
C LYS A 2 -33.62 -76.17 63.99
N THR A 3 -32.95 -75.85 64.94
CA THR A 3 -32.37 -74.66 65.54
C THR A 3 -31.67 -73.70 64.62
N LYS A 4 -31.95 -72.36 64.85
CA LYS A 4 -31.25 -71.21 64.30
C LYS A 4 -30.04 -70.87 65.17
N SER A 5 -28.88 -70.72 64.57
CA SER A 5 -27.73 -70.06 65.22
C SER A 5 -27.53 -68.68 64.54
N ARG A 6 -27.49 -67.61 65.34
CA ARG A 6 -27.17 -66.26 64.96
C ARG A 6 -25.67 -66.04 65.17
N TYR A 7 -24.98 -65.56 64.17
CA TYR A 7 -23.67 -64.90 64.32
C TYR A 7 -23.77 -63.42 63.87
N THR A 8 -23.48 -62.56 64.82
CA THR A 8 -23.40 -61.11 64.64
C THR A 8 -21.96 -60.77 64.23
N THR A 9 -21.75 -60.24 63.06
CA THR A 9 -20.44 -59.73 62.62
C THR A 9 -20.46 -58.21 62.64
N LEU A 10 -19.63 -57.55 63.47
CA LEU A 10 -19.34 -56.16 63.47
C LEU A 10 -18.51 -55.80 62.19
N ALA A 11 -19.00 -54.92 61.35
CA ALA A 11 -18.25 -54.33 60.27
C ALA A 11 -17.69 -52.98 60.74
N ALA A 12 -16.39 -52.85 60.85
CA ALA A 12 -15.71 -51.59 61.10
C ALA A 12 -15.55 -50.86 59.77
N SER A 13 -16.24 -49.68 59.61
CA SER A 13 -16.12 -48.81 58.42
C SER A 13 -14.88 -47.97 58.55
N LEU A 14 -13.85 -48.24 57.74
CA LEU A 14 -12.72 -47.34 57.49
C LEU A 14 -13.15 -46.27 56.49
N LEU A 15 -13.29 -45.02 56.95
CA LEU A 15 -13.41 -43.82 56.09
C LEU A 15 -12.03 -43.47 55.55
N VAL A 16 -11.79 -43.77 54.28
CA VAL A 16 -10.63 -43.26 53.53
C VAL A 16 -11.04 -41.85 53.01
N ALA A 17 -10.49 -40.81 53.62
CA ALA A 17 -10.58 -39.46 53.13
C ALA A 17 -9.64 -39.31 51.92
N LEU A 18 -10.18 -39.30 50.69
CA LEU A 18 -9.45 -38.83 49.51
C LEU A 18 -9.32 -37.28 49.58
N PRO A 19 -8.10 -36.73 49.42
CA PRO A 19 -7.96 -35.31 49.24
C PRO A 19 -8.48 -34.96 47.80
N LEU A 20 -9.60 -34.22 47.73
CA LEU A 20 -10.00 -33.50 46.52
C LEU A 20 -8.91 -32.46 46.21
N GLY A 21 -7.98 -32.82 45.35
CA GLY A 21 -7.09 -31.86 44.70
C GLY A 21 -7.95 -30.95 43.85
N LEU A 22 -8.17 -29.72 44.31
CA LEU A 22 -8.62 -28.60 43.49
C LEU A 22 -7.52 -28.32 42.45
N GLY A 23 -7.52 -29.09 41.37
CA GLY A 23 -6.79 -28.75 40.16
C GLY A 23 -7.38 -27.44 39.64
N SER A 24 -6.60 -26.37 39.71
CA SER A 24 -6.90 -25.11 39.00
C SER A 24 -7.06 -25.48 37.53
N VAL A 25 -8.31 -25.55 37.06
CA VAL A 25 -8.59 -25.58 35.63
C VAL A 25 -8.14 -24.19 35.12
N ALA A 26 -6.92 -24.11 34.62
CA ALA A 26 -6.50 -22.96 33.83
C ALA A 26 -7.53 -22.85 32.70
N SER A 27 -8.38 -21.85 32.77
CA SER A 27 -9.29 -21.52 31.70
C SER A 27 -8.43 -21.29 30.47
N ALA A 28 -8.43 -22.24 29.53
CA ALA A 28 -7.83 -22.03 28.23
C ALA A 28 -8.56 -20.82 27.63
N GLN A 29 -7.89 -19.67 27.61
CA GLN A 29 -8.42 -18.47 26.98
C GLN A 29 -8.63 -18.84 25.51
N ALA A 30 -9.86 -18.65 24.99
CA ALA A 30 -10.14 -18.96 23.60
C ALA A 30 -9.23 -18.09 22.71
N GLU A 31 -8.60 -18.72 21.72
CA GLU A 31 -7.70 -18.06 20.77
C GLU A 31 -8.44 -16.91 20.08
N THR A 32 -7.83 -15.72 20.07
CA THR A 32 -8.39 -14.53 19.47
C THR A 32 -7.95 -14.41 18.02
N MET A 33 -8.92 -14.29 17.09
CA MET A 33 -8.64 -14.15 15.66
C MET A 33 -9.42 -12.99 15.06
N ILE A 34 -8.75 -12.18 14.24
CA ILE A 34 -9.38 -11.21 13.35
C ILE A 34 -9.48 -11.83 11.96
N THR A 35 -10.68 -11.87 11.39
CA THR A 35 -10.90 -12.25 9.99
C THR A 35 -11.15 -10.97 9.18
N ALA A 36 -10.29 -10.71 8.18
CA ALA A 36 -10.31 -9.49 7.40
C ALA A 36 -10.50 -9.75 5.91
N VAL A 37 -11.26 -8.90 5.24
CA VAL A 37 -11.34 -8.79 3.79
C VAL A 37 -10.51 -7.60 3.37
N MET A 38 -9.41 -7.88 2.66
CA MET A 38 -8.51 -6.85 2.14
C MET A 38 -9.02 -6.36 0.77
N GLN A 39 -8.53 -5.19 0.34
CA GLN A 39 -8.93 -4.53 -0.91
C GLN A 39 -8.73 -5.40 -2.17
N ALA A 40 -7.79 -6.32 -2.12
CA ALA A 40 -7.52 -7.29 -3.18
C ALA A 40 -7.02 -8.61 -2.58
N PRO A 41 -7.18 -9.74 -3.29
CA PRO A 41 -6.65 -11.03 -2.84
C PRO A 41 -5.13 -11.08 -2.87
N LEU A 42 -4.48 -11.62 -1.82
CA LEU A 42 -3.04 -11.83 -1.79
C LEU A 42 -2.64 -13.00 -2.70
N ARG A 43 -1.79 -12.75 -3.70
CA ARG A 43 -1.34 -13.76 -4.67
C ARG A 43 0.18 -13.90 -4.74
N SER A 44 0.93 -12.87 -4.37
CA SER A 44 2.39 -12.83 -4.36
C SER A 44 2.89 -12.48 -2.96
N LEU A 45 4.06 -12.99 -2.59
CA LEU A 45 4.69 -12.77 -1.29
C LEU A 45 5.92 -11.85 -1.38
N ASP A 46 6.17 -11.25 -2.53
CA ASP A 46 7.32 -10.36 -2.73
C ASP A 46 6.91 -8.89 -2.75
N PRO A 47 7.19 -8.12 -1.67
CA PRO A 47 6.79 -6.72 -1.58
C PRO A 47 7.70 -5.76 -2.36
N VAL A 48 8.72 -6.27 -3.07
CA VAL A 48 9.66 -5.43 -3.84
C VAL A 48 9.30 -5.37 -5.32
N ILE A 49 8.74 -6.44 -5.91
CA ILE A 49 8.54 -6.54 -7.37
C ILE A 49 7.25 -5.88 -7.88
N THR A 50 6.39 -5.39 -7.00
CA THR A 50 5.09 -4.81 -7.40
C THR A 50 4.62 -3.72 -6.45
N THR A 51 3.95 -2.71 -7.00
CA THR A 51 3.32 -1.62 -6.25
C THR A 51 1.89 -1.94 -5.78
N ALA A 52 1.47 -3.21 -5.78
CA ALA A 52 0.13 -3.61 -5.34
C ALA A 52 -0.01 -3.49 -3.81
N TYR A 53 -0.97 -2.70 -3.34
CA TYR A 53 -1.12 -2.37 -1.92
C TYR A 53 -1.37 -3.57 -1.01
N VAL A 54 -2.09 -4.60 -1.47
CA VAL A 54 -2.27 -5.82 -0.67
C VAL A 54 -0.94 -6.50 -0.35
N ILE A 55 0.05 -6.41 -1.26
CA ILE A 55 1.38 -6.98 -1.04
C ILE A 55 2.23 -6.11 -0.12
N ARG A 56 2.10 -4.77 -0.20
CA ARG A 56 2.63 -3.84 0.80
C ARG A 56 2.06 -4.14 2.19
N ASN A 57 0.73 -4.30 2.29
CA ASN A 57 0.05 -4.60 3.56
C ASN A 57 0.54 -5.93 4.14
N TYR A 58 0.71 -6.96 3.29
CA TYR A 58 1.36 -8.22 3.67
C TYR A 58 2.79 -7.99 4.19
N GLY A 59 3.56 -7.15 3.51
CA GLY A 59 4.91 -6.80 3.93
C GLY A 59 4.95 -6.28 5.38
N TYR A 60 4.05 -5.39 5.76
CA TYR A 60 3.95 -4.86 7.12
C TYR A 60 3.49 -5.89 8.17
N MET A 61 2.85 -6.98 7.77
CA MET A 61 2.53 -8.06 8.71
C MET A 61 3.80 -8.79 9.17
N ILE A 62 4.73 -9.07 8.25
CA ILE A 62 5.83 -10.01 8.52
C ILE A 62 7.23 -9.39 8.49
N TYR A 63 7.41 -8.23 7.86
CA TYR A 63 8.69 -7.51 7.81
C TYR A 63 8.66 -6.27 8.70
N ASP A 64 9.84 -5.77 8.99
CA ASP A 64 10.05 -4.48 9.63
C ASP A 64 10.84 -3.54 8.71
N THR A 65 10.91 -2.25 9.05
CA THR A 65 11.61 -1.20 8.32
C THR A 65 12.64 -0.53 9.22
N LEU A 66 13.72 0.02 8.64
CA LEU A 66 14.75 0.74 9.43
C LEU A 66 14.18 1.98 10.10
N LEU A 67 13.42 2.75 9.31
CA LEU A 67 12.76 3.99 9.70
C LEU A 67 11.26 3.88 9.44
N SER A 68 10.49 4.76 10.03
CA SER A 68 9.04 4.84 9.85
C SER A 68 8.58 6.30 9.97
N VAL A 69 7.31 6.58 9.67
CA VAL A 69 6.72 7.91 9.88
C VAL A 69 5.65 7.85 10.97
N ASP A 70 5.64 8.84 11.85
CA ASP A 70 4.58 9.00 12.83
C ASP A 70 3.31 9.63 12.23
N ALA A 71 2.27 9.83 13.03
CA ALA A 71 1.00 10.40 12.58
C ALA A 71 1.13 11.86 12.10
N ASP A 72 2.17 12.58 12.53
CA ASP A 72 2.46 13.96 12.15
C ASP A 72 3.39 14.03 10.91
N GLY A 73 3.80 12.87 10.37
CA GLY A 73 4.69 12.78 9.20
C GLY A 73 6.17 12.89 9.53
N ASN A 74 6.57 12.89 10.82
CA ASN A 74 7.98 12.96 11.20
C ASN A 74 8.64 11.58 11.07
N ILE A 75 9.90 11.59 10.62
CA ILE A 75 10.70 10.37 10.49
C ILE A 75 11.15 9.92 11.88
N GLN A 76 10.86 8.65 12.20
CA GLN A 76 11.18 8.02 13.46
C GLN A 76 12.00 6.75 13.24
N PRO A 77 12.91 6.37 14.17
CA PRO A 77 13.59 5.09 14.11
C PRO A 77 12.59 3.94 14.37
N GLN A 78 12.73 2.81 13.66
CA GLN A 78 11.95 1.61 13.89
C GLN A 78 12.83 0.40 14.23
N MET A 79 13.60 -0.16 13.28
CA MET A 79 14.64 -1.13 13.58
C MET A 79 15.93 -0.47 14.06
N LEU A 80 16.12 0.80 13.73
CA LEU A 80 17.29 1.55 14.21
C LEU A 80 17.12 1.93 15.69
N GLU A 81 18.23 1.89 16.45
CA GLU A 81 18.36 2.60 17.70
C GLU A 81 18.53 4.09 17.43
N LYS A 82 19.46 4.43 16.49
CA LYS A 82 19.78 5.78 16.09
C LYS A 82 20.35 5.84 14.68
N TRP A 83 20.40 7.04 14.15
CA TRP A 83 21.27 7.38 13.02
C TRP A 83 22.07 8.64 13.34
N GLU A 84 23.23 8.79 12.70
CA GLU A 84 24.11 9.93 12.83
C GLU A 84 24.47 10.44 11.43
N VAL A 85 24.61 11.75 11.28
CA VAL A 85 24.95 12.39 10.01
C VAL A 85 26.27 13.13 10.21
N SER A 86 27.20 12.97 9.26
CA SER A 86 28.47 13.69 9.27
C SER A 86 28.27 15.22 9.15
N ASP A 87 29.24 16.02 9.62
CA ASP A 87 29.16 17.48 9.58
C ASP A 87 28.97 18.07 8.17
N ASP A 88 29.45 17.36 7.15
CA ASP A 88 29.27 17.76 5.74
C ASP A 88 27.94 17.27 5.11
N GLY A 89 27.08 16.60 5.91
CA GLY A 89 25.77 16.10 5.48
C GLY A 89 25.81 14.95 4.47
N LYS A 90 26.97 14.31 4.26
CA LYS A 90 27.14 13.31 3.20
C LYS A 90 27.13 11.87 3.67
N THR A 91 27.52 11.59 4.92
CA THR A 91 27.60 10.22 5.44
C THR A 91 26.56 10.01 6.53
N TYR A 92 25.75 9.00 6.36
CA TYR A 92 24.78 8.52 7.33
C TYR A 92 25.28 7.23 7.95
N THR A 93 25.36 7.18 9.27
CA THR A 93 25.68 5.97 10.03
C THR A 93 24.43 5.49 10.74
N PHE A 94 24.02 4.26 10.48
CA PHE A 94 22.81 3.63 11.00
C PHE A 94 23.19 2.54 12.00
N THR A 95 22.61 2.57 13.19
CA THR A 95 22.84 1.56 14.23
C THR A 95 21.53 0.84 14.57
N LEU A 96 21.51 -0.49 14.44
CA LEU A 96 20.37 -1.33 14.78
C LEU A 96 20.19 -1.41 16.31
N ARG A 97 18.92 -1.39 16.76
CA ARG A 97 18.57 -1.64 18.16
C ARG A 97 18.78 -3.10 18.54
N ASP A 98 18.85 -3.37 19.83
CA ASP A 98 18.95 -4.74 20.36
C ASP A 98 17.67 -5.57 20.19
N GLY A 99 17.81 -6.88 20.20
CA GLY A 99 16.71 -7.85 20.26
C GLY A 99 16.00 -8.11 18.93
N LEU A 100 16.54 -7.64 17.79
CA LEU A 100 15.99 -7.93 16.47
C LEU A 100 16.31 -9.37 16.07
N LYS A 101 15.25 -10.15 15.80
CA LYS A 101 15.34 -11.56 15.39
C LYS A 101 14.51 -11.82 14.14
N TRP A 102 14.99 -12.72 13.30
CA TRP A 102 14.18 -13.31 12.24
C TRP A 102 13.15 -14.30 12.81
N HIS A 103 12.10 -14.57 12.08
CA HIS A 103 11.06 -15.54 12.46
C HIS A 103 11.58 -16.96 12.67
N ASP A 104 12.76 -17.30 12.12
CA ASP A 104 13.46 -18.57 12.28
C ASP A 104 14.47 -18.56 13.45
N GLY A 105 14.55 -17.47 14.20
CA GLY A 105 15.39 -17.32 15.40
C GLY A 105 16.78 -16.72 15.14
N GLY A 106 17.19 -16.53 13.89
CA GLY A 106 18.45 -15.87 13.53
C GLY A 106 18.50 -14.40 13.95
N ASP A 107 19.70 -13.85 14.12
CA ASP A 107 19.89 -12.42 14.40
C ASP A 107 19.72 -11.60 13.11
N VAL A 108 19.11 -10.42 13.23
CA VAL A 108 19.12 -9.41 12.16
C VAL A 108 20.44 -8.64 12.23
N THR A 109 21.09 -8.50 11.08
CA THR A 109 22.40 -7.84 10.97
C THR A 109 22.41 -6.69 9.96
N SER A 110 23.45 -5.87 10.01
CA SER A 110 23.70 -4.82 9.03
C SER A 110 23.90 -5.35 7.60
N ALA A 111 24.35 -6.59 7.44
CA ALA A 111 24.46 -7.24 6.13
C ALA A 111 23.08 -7.47 5.50
N ASP A 112 22.09 -7.87 6.31
CA ASP A 112 20.70 -8.02 5.88
C ASP A 112 20.12 -6.67 5.43
N CYS A 113 20.39 -5.61 6.17
CA CYS A 113 19.96 -4.25 5.85
C CYS A 113 20.52 -3.78 4.51
N ILE A 114 21.83 -3.92 4.29
CA ILE A 114 22.50 -3.52 3.06
C ILE A 114 21.93 -4.29 1.87
N ALA A 115 21.81 -5.62 1.96
CA ALA A 115 21.29 -6.46 0.90
C ALA A 115 19.82 -6.11 0.56
N SER A 116 19.01 -5.82 1.59
CA SER A 116 17.60 -5.43 1.41
C SER A 116 17.46 -4.07 0.73
N ILE A 117 18.24 -3.08 1.15
CA ILE A 117 18.29 -1.76 0.53
C ILE A 117 18.72 -1.87 -0.93
N ASP A 118 19.76 -2.66 -1.22
CA ASP A 118 20.26 -2.87 -2.58
C ASP A 118 19.18 -3.45 -3.50
N ARG A 119 18.46 -4.50 -3.04
CA ARG A 119 17.38 -5.12 -3.80
C ARG A 119 16.22 -4.15 -4.02
N TRP A 120 15.74 -3.51 -2.97
CA TRP A 120 14.64 -2.55 -2.99
C TRP A 120 14.94 -1.36 -3.91
N ALA A 121 16.15 -0.79 -3.85
CA ALA A 121 16.56 0.35 -4.66
C ALA A 121 16.64 0.06 -6.17
N THR A 122 16.57 -1.20 -6.60
CA THR A 122 16.44 -1.54 -8.02
C THR A 122 15.05 -1.27 -8.58
N GLN A 123 14.01 -1.28 -7.73
CA GLN A 123 12.61 -1.20 -8.14
C GLN A 123 11.96 0.13 -7.73
N ASP A 124 12.31 0.66 -6.57
CA ASP A 124 11.74 1.88 -6.03
C ASP A 124 12.36 3.14 -6.66
N LYS A 125 11.52 4.11 -7.07
CA LYS A 125 12.01 5.31 -7.76
C LYS A 125 12.84 6.24 -6.88
N MET A 126 12.46 6.39 -5.62
CA MET A 126 13.25 7.16 -4.66
C MET A 126 14.53 6.40 -4.29
N GLY A 127 14.44 5.07 -4.19
CA GLY A 127 15.58 4.18 -4.01
C GLY A 127 16.59 4.25 -5.16
N GLN A 128 16.14 4.34 -6.41
CA GLN A 128 17.00 4.53 -7.58
C GLN A 128 17.78 5.85 -7.50
N ILE A 129 17.11 6.97 -7.18
CA ILE A 129 17.76 8.27 -6.98
C ILE A 129 18.77 8.20 -5.82
N MET A 130 18.38 7.60 -4.69
CA MET A 130 19.27 7.39 -3.56
C MET A 130 20.53 6.60 -3.98
N LYS A 131 20.35 5.53 -4.76
CA LYS A 131 21.45 4.70 -5.25
C LYS A 131 22.38 5.46 -6.22
N GLU A 132 21.84 6.28 -7.10
CA GLU A 132 22.63 7.14 -8.01
C GLU A 132 23.50 8.14 -7.26
N LEU A 133 23.03 8.66 -6.13
CA LEU A 133 23.78 9.57 -5.28
C LEU A 133 24.77 8.86 -4.35
N THR A 134 24.60 7.56 -4.09
CA THR A 134 25.45 6.78 -3.17
C THR A 134 26.82 6.51 -3.79
N THR A 135 27.88 6.87 -3.09
CA THR A 135 29.28 6.62 -3.48
C THR A 135 29.90 5.43 -2.74
N ALA A 136 29.43 5.13 -1.53
CA ALA A 136 29.85 3.96 -0.76
C ALA A 136 28.74 3.51 0.19
N THR A 137 28.71 2.19 0.45
CA THR A 137 27.92 1.57 1.51
C THR A 137 28.83 0.60 2.23
N ASP A 138 29.14 0.88 3.51
CA ASP A 138 30.12 0.13 4.27
C ASP A 138 29.46 -0.56 5.48
N ARG A 139 29.68 -1.87 5.61
CA ARG A 139 29.40 -2.60 6.83
C ARG A 139 30.49 -2.33 7.85
N ILE A 140 30.15 -1.74 9.00
CA ILE A 140 31.09 -1.42 10.08
C ILE A 140 31.21 -2.61 11.03
N ASP A 141 30.06 -3.12 11.48
CA ASP A 141 29.94 -4.32 12.32
C ASP A 141 28.57 -4.98 12.10
N ASP A 142 28.19 -5.96 12.94
CA ASP A 142 26.93 -6.70 12.80
C ASP A 142 25.67 -5.83 13.00
N LYS A 143 25.79 -4.67 13.67
CA LYS A 143 24.67 -3.76 13.93
C LYS A 143 24.78 -2.43 13.21
N THR A 144 25.95 -2.09 12.70
CA THR A 144 26.24 -0.76 12.21
C THR A 144 26.68 -0.81 10.74
N PHE A 145 26.10 0.06 9.93
CA PHE A 145 26.53 0.31 8.55
C PHE A 145 26.44 1.80 8.24
N SER A 146 27.15 2.22 7.20
CA SER A 146 27.09 3.61 6.73
C SER A 146 26.79 3.67 5.24
N MET A 147 26.17 4.79 4.83
CA MET A 147 25.96 5.16 3.43
C MET A 147 26.55 6.55 3.19
N THR A 148 27.43 6.68 2.20
CA THR A 148 28.07 7.95 1.83
C THR A 148 27.55 8.39 0.46
N PHE A 149 27.21 9.67 0.34
CA PHE A 149 26.62 10.28 -0.83
C PHE A 149 27.60 11.28 -1.49
N SER A 150 27.47 11.47 -2.80
CA SER A 150 28.28 12.42 -3.58
C SER A 150 28.07 13.88 -3.16
N THR A 151 26.90 14.21 -2.60
CA THR A 151 26.52 15.53 -2.10
C THR A 151 25.76 15.42 -0.79
N ALA A 152 25.68 16.50 -0.02
CA ALA A 152 24.77 16.58 1.12
C ALA A 152 23.33 16.34 0.66
N THR A 153 22.61 15.49 1.38
CA THR A 153 21.23 15.11 1.02
C THR A 153 20.54 14.41 2.19
N ASN A 154 19.23 14.56 2.34
CA ASN A 154 18.42 13.81 3.30
C ASN A 154 17.69 12.63 2.65
N ILE A 155 18.04 12.28 1.41
CA ILE A 155 17.36 11.24 0.64
C ILE A 155 17.28 9.88 1.35
N ALA A 156 18.34 9.51 2.09
CA ALA A 156 18.39 8.25 2.82
C ALA A 156 17.26 8.15 3.86
N LEU A 157 17.06 9.20 4.65
CA LEU A 157 16.00 9.21 5.67
C LEU A 157 14.61 9.19 5.02
N ARG A 158 14.39 10.01 3.98
CA ARG A 158 13.10 10.10 3.28
C ARG A 158 12.76 8.79 2.56
N ALA A 159 13.73 8.19 1.88
CA ALA A 159 13.53 6.98 1.10
C ALA A 159 13.28 5.75 1.99
N LEU A 160 14.04 5.61 3.08
CA LEU A 160 13.96 4.46 3.98
C LEU A 160 12.80 4.54 4.99
N SER A 161 12.15 5.71 5.13
CA SER A 161 11.01 5.90 6.03
C SER A 161 9.65 5.88 5.34
N LYS A 162 9.60 6.01 4.01
CA LYS A 162 8.33 6.11 3.29
C LYS A 162 7.45 4.87 3.52
N PRO A 163 6.15 5.03 3.86
CA PRO A 163 5.29 3.91 4.22
C PRO A 163 4.69 3.18 3.01
N SER A 164 4.77 3.75 1.81
CA SER A 164 4.13 3.30 0.56
C SER A 164 4.94 3.86 -0.63
N SER A 165 4.93 3.38 -1.84
CA SER A 165 4.32 2.15 -2.38
C SER A 165 5.18 0.93 -2.08
N LEU A 166 6.45 0.91 -2.52
CA LEU A 166 7.47 -0.07 -2.18
C LEU A 166 8.19 0.43 -0.92
N ALA A 167 7.75 0.02 0.26
CA ALA A 167 8.45 0.30 1.50
C ALA A 167 9.76 -0.51 1.57
N ALA A 168 10.80 0.07 2.17
CA ALA A 168 12.10 -0.57 2.29
C ALA A 168 12.10 -1.65 3.39
N PHE A 169 11.41 -2.75 3.14
CA PHE A 169 11.34 -3.89 4.04
C PHE A 169 12.69 -4.59 4.17
N ILE A 170 13.08 -4.88 5.40
CA ILE A 170 14.32 -5.60 5.69
C ILE A 170 14.05 -7.10 5.69
N MET A 171 14.85 -7.85 4.94
CA MET A 171 14.77 -9.29 4.72
C MET A 171 16.09 -9.96 5.10
N PRO A 172 16.10 -11.26 5.42
CA PRO A 172 17.36 -12.00 5.55
C PRO A 172 18.21 -11.83 4.29
N GLU A 173 19.52 -11.65 4.44
CA GLU A 173 20.45 -11.44 3.31
C GLU A 173 20.27 -12.49 2.21
N ARG A 174 20.09 -13.78 2.58
CA ARG A 174 19.87 -14.87 1.62
C ARG A 174 18.62 -14.65 0.74
N VAL A 175 17.57 -14.05 1.32
CA VAL A 175 16.32 -13.74 0.62
C VAL A 175 16.48 -12.46 -0.21
N ALA A 176 17.08 -11.43 0.38
CA ALA A 176 17.33 -10.15 -0.29
C ALA A 176 18.26 -10.26 -1.50
N ARG A 177 19.15 -11.27 -1.54
CA ARG A 177 20.02 -11.56 -2.69
C ARG A 177 19.32 -12.29 -3.84
N THR A 178 18.04 -12.66 -3.72
CA THR A 178 17.24 -13.13 -4.85
C THR A 178 17.24 -12.06 -5.94
N SER A 179 17.42 -12.47 -7.20
CA SER A 179 17.39 -11.55 -8.34
C SER A 179 16.13 -10.70 -8.32
N PRO A 180 16.22 -9.37 -8.53
CA PRO A 180 15.03 -8.53 -8.63
C PRO A 180 14.06 -8.90 -9.75
N ALA A 181 14.50 -9.72 -10.71
CA ALA A 181 13.66 -10.25 -11.79
C ALA A 181 12.87 -11.51 -11.36
N GLU A 182 13.17 -12.08 -10.17
CA GLU A 182 12.55 -13.30 -9.66
C GLU A 182 11.84 -12.99 -8.33
N PRO A 183 10.59 -13.46 -8.15
CA PRO A 183 9.89 -13.29 -6.88
C PRO A 183 10.55 -14.16 -5.78
N ILE A 184 10.61 -13.61 -4.57
CA ILE A 184 10.98 -14.40 -3.39
C ILE A 184 9.89 -15.42 -3.07
N THR A 185 10.30 -16.55 -2.50
CA THR A 185 9.41 -17.65 -2.12
C THR A 185 9.37 -17.91 -0.61
N GLU A 186 10.33 -17.36 0.15
CA GLU A 186 10.36 -17.46 1.61
C GLU A 186 9.61 -16.29 2.25
N ALA A 187 8.70 -16.59 3.18
CA ALA A 187 7.95 -15.60 3.95
C ALA A 187 8.54 -15.45 5.37
N ILE A 188 9.85 -15.17 5.45
CA ILE A 188 10.59 -15.00 6.71
C ILE A 188 10.93 -13.53 6.87
N GLY A 189 10.40 -12.92 7.92
CA GLY A 189 10.67 -11.54 8.31
C GLY A 189 11.08 -11.42 9.76
N SER A 190 11.15 -10.18 10.26
CA SER A 190 11.41 -9.84 11.66
C SER A 190 10.24 -9.12 12.32
N GLY A 191 9.10 -9.03 11.63
CA GLY A 191 7.94 -8.24 12.02
C GLY A 191 7.07 -8.88 13.10
N PRO A 192 5.96 -8.19 13.46
CA PRO A 192 5.11 -8.56 14.60
C PRO A 192 4.26 -9.81 14.39
N PHE A 193 4.09 -10.27 13.15
CA PHE A 193 3.38 -11.51 12.82
C PHE A 193 4.26 -12.45 12.00
N LYS A 194 4.03 -13.76 12.15
CA LYS A 194 4.62 -14.82 11.32
C LYS A 194 3.58 -15.32 10.31
N PHE A 195 3.99 -15.55 9.07
CA PHE A 195 3.13 -16.08 8.02
C PHE A 195 3.03 -17.59 8.08
N VAL A 196 1.83 -18.14 7.92
CA VAL A 196 1.59 -19.60 7.93
C VAL A 196 1.50 -20.11 6.49
N MET A 197 2.64 -20.54 5.94
CA MET A 197 2.76 -20.96 4.54
C MET A 197 1.87 -22.16 4.21
N GLU A 198 1.70 -23.10 5.14
CA GLU A 198 0.90 -24.32 4.96
C GLU A 198 -0.60 -24.04 4.75
N GLU A 199 -1.09 -22.91 5.27
CA GLU A 199 -2.48 -22.47 5.08
C GLU A 199 -2.65 -21.48 3.92
N PHE A 200 -1.58 -21.05 3.30
CA PHE A 200 -1.66 -20.08 2.20
C PHE A 200 -2.28 -20.70 0.95
N LYS A 201 -3.35 -20.08 0.48
CA LYS A 201 -3.99 -20.38 -0.81
C LYS A 201 -4.03 -19.08 -1.60
N PRO A 202 -3.12 -18.89 -2.59
CA PRO A 202 -3.02 -17.66 -3.35
C PRO A 202 -4.38 -17.18 -3.88
N GLY A 203 -4.73 -15.95 -3.57
CA GLY A 203 -6.00 -15.36 -3.99
C GLY A 203 -7.24 -15.77 -3.18
N VAL A 204 -7.10 -16.63 -2.16
CA VAL A 204 -8.24 -17.15 -1.38
C VAL A 204 -8.07 -16.88 0.11
N ASN A 205 -6.94 -17.30 0.70
CA ASN A 205 -6.73 -17.26 2.14
C ASN A 205 -5.25 -17.06 2.48
N ALA A 206 -4.99 -16.23 3.49
CA ALA A 206 -3.69 -16.05 4.11
C ALA A 206 -3.86 -15.98 5.63
N LEU A 207 -3.01 -16.71 6.38
CA LEU A 207 -3.03 -16.73 7.84
C LEU A 207 -1.73 -16.17 8.40
N PHE A 208 -1.88 -15.32 9.39
CA PHE A 208 -0.79 -14.72 10.17
C PHE A 208 -1.00 -15.07 11.64
N VAL A 209 0.07 -15.48 12.32
CA VAL A 209 0.07 -15.73 13.76
C VAL A 209 0.96 -14.72 14.46
N LYS A 210 0.63 -14.37 15.68
CA LYS A 210 1.44 -13.49 16.50
C LYS A 210 2.88 -13.99 16.59
N ASN A 211 3.85 -13.09 16.48
CA ASN A 211 5.24 -13.36 16.78
C ASN A 211 5.52 -13.06 18.26
N ASP A 212 5.52 -14.06 19.12
CA ASP A 212 5.76 -13.88 20.56
C ASP A 212 7.20 -13.47 20.90
N GLU A 213 8.13 -13.65 19.96
CA GLU A 213 9.53 -13.22 20.12
C GLU A 213 9.78 -11.79 19.62
N TYR A 214 8.75 -11.14 19.05
CA TYR A 214 8.88 -9.77 18.58
C TYR A 214 9.08 -8.80 19.76
N VAL A 215 10.16 -8.01 19.71
CA VAL A 215 10.45 -6.98 20.71
C VAL A 215 9.96 -5.63 20.16
N PRO A 216 8.80 -5.12 20.60
CA PRO A 216 8.30 -3.82 20.18
C PRO A 216 9.19 -2.69 20.70
N ARG A 217 9.09 -1.51 20.11
CA ARG A 217 9.69 -0.30 20.68
C ARG A 217 8.96 0.11 21.97
N SER A 218 9.64 0.92 22.78
CA SER A 218 9.08 1.47 24.03
C SER A 218 8.18 2.69 23.81
N GLU A 219 8.40 3.42 22.70
CA GLU A 219 7.63 4.61 22.37
C GLU A 219 6.20 4.24 21.96
N PRO A 220 5.19 5.04 22.35
CA PRO A 220 3.80 4.78 21.94
C PRO A 220 3.65 4.67 20.43
N ALA A 221 2.72 3.83 19.97
CA ALA A 221 2.39 3.74 18.55
C ALA A 221 1.82 5.07 18.03
N SER A 222 2.33 5.55 16.91
CA SER A 222 1.88 6.76 16.23
C SER A 222 2.04 6.57 14.71
N GLY A 223 0.96 6.59 13.95
CA GLY A 223 0.99 6.28 12.54
C GLY A 223 1.59 4.89 12.27
N MET A 224 2.71 4.87 11.53
CA MET A 224 3.48 3.65 11.24
C MET A 224 4.62 3.41 12.23
N ALA A 225 4.95 4.38 13.09
CA ALA A 225 6.09 4.37 14.00
C ALA A 225 5.71 3.91 15.42
N GLY A 226 6.76 3.61 16.23
CA GLY A 226 6.64 3.27 17.65
C GLY A 226 6.27 1.81 17.90
N ALA A 227 5.60 1.55 19.02
CA ALA A 227 5.31 0.21 19.50
C ALA A 227 4.31 -0.53 18.60
N ARG A 228 4.73 -1.64 18.00
CA ARG A 228 3.87 -2.57 17.23
C ARG A 228 3.46 -3.72 18.15
N ILE A 229 2.48 -3.48 19.01
CA ILE A 229 2.04 -4.48 20.01
C ILE A 229 0.90 -5.31 19.42
N VAL A 230 1.13 -6.61 19.25
CA VAL A 230 0.11 -7.55 18.79
C VAL A 230 -0.72 -8.02 19.99
N LYS A 231 -2.03 -7.78 19.97
CA LYS A 231 -2.99 -8.11 21.05
C LYS A 231 -3.95 -9.24 20.69
N VAL A 232 -3.83 -9.81 19.48
CA VAL A 232 -4.61 -10.96 19.01
C VAL A 232 -3.68 -12.09 18.62
N ASP A 233 -4.13 -13.35 18.72
CA ASP A 233 -3.29 -14.50 18.42
C ASP A 233 -3.11 -14.70 16.92
N LYS A 234 -4.16 -14.38 16.13
CA LYS A 234 -4.18 -14.62 14.68
C LYS A 234 -4.88 -13.50 13.91
N VAL A 235 -4.43 -13.33 12.67
CA VAL A 235 -5.14 -12.54 11.64
C VAL A 235 -5.29 -13.42 10.40
N ARG A 236 -6.52 -13.53 9.90
CA ARG A 236 -6.81 -14.27 8.67
C ARG A 236 -7.34 -13.32 7.60
N TRP A 237 -6.70 -13.31 6.47
CA TRP A 237 -7.22 -12.61 5.29
C TRP A 237 -7.98 -13.58 4.41
N VAL A 238 -9.20 -13.22 4.05
CA VAL A 238 -10.07 -14.02 3.18
C VAL A 238 -10.50 -13.20 1.96
N SER A 239 -10.64 -13.87 0.83
CA SER A 239 -11.16 -13.24 -0.39
C SER A 239 -12.68 -13.34 -0.42
N MET A 240 -13.37 -12.20 -0.55
CA MET A 240 -14.81 -12.09 -0.78
C MET A 240 -15.05 -11.14 -1.95
N PRO A 241 -15.04 -11.63 -3.20
CA PRO A 241 -15.12 -10.76 -4.37
C PRO A 241 -16.49 -10.06 -4.53
N ASP A 242 -17.56 -10.65 -3.99
CA ASP A 242 -18.88 -10.02 -3.99
C ASP A 242 -19.03 -9.08 -2.78
N ALA A 243 -19.26 -7.81 -3.06
CA ALA A 243 -19.33 -6.74 -2.07
C ALA A 243 -20.48 -6.94 -1.06
N MET A 244 -21.65 -7.37 -1.51
CA MET A 244 -22.81 -7.62 -0.64
C MET A 244 -22.56 -8.81 0.28
N THR A 245 -21.88 -9.85 -0.21
CA THR A 245 -21.45 -10.99 0.62
C THR A 245 -20.53 -10.52 1.74
N GLY A 246 -19.55 -9.65 1.47
CA GLY A 246 -18.68 -9.05 2.48
C GLY A 246 -19.44 -8.23 3.53
N VAL A 247 -20.37 -7.38 3.07
CA VAL A 247 -21.24 -6.57 3.97
C VAL A 247 -22.13 -7.46 4.85
N ASN A 248 -22.71 -8.52 4.30
CA ASN A 248 -23.52 -9.45 5.12
C ASN A 248 -22.64 -10.23 6.10
N ALA A 249 -21.45 -10.66 5.68
CA ALA A 249 -20.53 -11.41 6.54
C ALA A 249 -20.07 -10.58 7.76
N ILE A 250 -19.75 -9.27 7.60
CA ILE A 250 -19.37 -8.43 8.74
C ILE A 250 -20.56 -8.16 9.66
N LYS A 251 -21.77 -7.96 9.13
CA LYS A 251 -23.00 -7.81 9.92
C LYS A 251 -23.31 -9.06 10.74
N ASN A 252 -23.13 -10.24 10.16
CA ASN A 252 -23.35 -11.52 10.83
C ASN A 252 -22.21 -11.90 11.80
N GLY A 253 -21.07 -11.19 11.78
CA GLY A 253 -19.91 -11.51 12.60
C GLY A 253 -19.05 -12.67 12.08
N GLU A 254 -19.18 -13.03 10.81
CA GLU A 254 -18.35 -14.04 10.13
C GLU A 254 -16.97 -13.48 9.80
N ILE A 255 -16.88 -12.15 9.58
CA ILE A 255 -15.64 -11.39 9.44
C ILE A 255 -15.66 -10.18 10.38
N ASP A 256 -14.48 -9.64 10.67
CA ASP A 256 -14.29 -8.57 11.63
C ASP A 256 -13.92 -7.22 11.00
N PHE A 257 -13.35 -7.24 9.78
CA PHE A 257 -12.77 -6.07 9.15
C PHE A 257 -12.91 -6.12 7.62
N ILE A 258 -13.26 -5.00 7.02
CA ILE A 258 -13.22 -4.74 5.57
C ILE A 258 -12.33 -3.53 5.34
N GLU A 259 -11.23 -3.67 4.58
CA GLU A 259 -10.27 -2.60 4.31
C GLU A 259 -10.90 -1.45 3.51
N GLN A 260 -11.69 -1.77 2.50
CA GLN A 260 -12.41 -0.80 1.66
C GLN A 260 -13.87 -1.23 1.53
N ALA A 261 -14.73 -0.57 2.27
CA ALA A 261 -16.17 -0.81 2.19
C ALA A 261 -16.75 -0.15 0.93
N PRO A 262 -17.68 -0.82 0.23
CA PRO A 262 -18.33 -0.24 -0.95
C PRO A 262 -19.14 0.99 -0.56
N TYR A 263 -18.96 2.11 -1.25
CA TYR A 263 -19.60 3.38 -0.89
C TYR A 263 -21.13 3.34 -0.97
N ASP A 264 -21.67 2.65 -1.96
CA ASP A 264 -23.12 2.44 -2.15
C ASP A 264 -23.77 1.58 -1.05
N LEU A 265 -22.97 0.80 -0.33
CA LEU A 265 -23.42 -0.06 0.77
C LEU A 265 -23.12 0.52 2.16
N LEU A 266 -22.44 1.67 2.27
CA LEU A 266 -22.14 2.31 3.56
C LEU A 266 -23.38 2.56 4.43
N PRO A 267 -24.55 3.00 3.89
CA PRO A 267 -25.75 3.18 4.70
C PRO A 267 -26.20 1.90 5.42
N LEU A 268 -25.95 0.72 4.85
CA LEU A 268 -26.27 -0.57 5.49
C LEU A 268 -25.33 -0.89 6.66
N LEU A 269 -24.08 -0.42 6.60
CA LEU A 269 -23.08 -0.58 7.65
C LEU A 269 -23.28 0.47 8.76
N GLU A 270 -23.54 1.73 8.39
CA GLU A 270 -23.81 2.83 9.34
C GLU A 270 -25.03 2.57 10.24
N SER A 271 -26.02 1.85 9.73
CA SER A 271 -27.23 1.52 10.47
C SER A 271 -27.07 0.43 11.53
N ASP A 272 -25.94 -0.28 11.56
CA ASP A 272 -25.68 -1.39 12.49
C ASP A 272 -24.74 -0.95 13.62
N SER A 273 -25.26 -0.89 14.85
CA SER A 273 -24.50 -0.47 16.04
C SER A 273 -23.31 -1.40 16.39
N ASN A 274 -23.25 -2.60 15.82
CA ASN A 274 -22.12 -3.52 15.98
C ASN A 274 -20.98 -3.25 15.00
N ILE A 275 -21.13 -2.26 14.11
CA ILE A 275 -20.15 -1.88 13.10
C ILE A 275 -19.72 -0.44 13.34
N GLN A 276 -18.44 -0.17 13.13
CA GLN A 276 -17.87 1.17 13.06
C GLN A 276 -17.27 1.39 11.68
N LEU A 277 -17.55 2.53 11.06
CA LEU A 277 -16.84 2.95 9.86
C LEU A 277 -15.50 3.56 10.25
N ILE A 278 -14.48 3.26 9.47
CA ILE A 278 -13.12 3.78 9.63
C ILE A 278 -12.86 4.69 8.46
N VAL A 279 -12.96 6.00 8.68
CA VAL A 279 -12.60 7.01 7.68
C VAL A 279 -11.21 7.51 8.02
N SER A 280 -10.21 7.07 7.28
CA SER A 280 -8.85 7.54 7.49
C SER A 280 -8.60 8.81 6.70
N THR A 281 -8.02 9.81 7.35
CA THR A 281 -7.54 11.04 6.72
C THR A 281 -6.19 10.81 6.02
N LEU A 282 -5.45 9.78 6.43
CA LEU A 282 -4.13 9.44 5.90
C LEU A 282 -4.18 8.43 4.74
N GLN A 283 -5.30 7.69 4.58
CA GLN A 283 -5.48 6.67 3.54
C GLN A 283 -6.27 7.16 2.32
N GLY A 284 -6.35 8.47 2.11
CA GLY A 284 -6.99 9.02 0.90
C GLY A 284 -6.37 8.46 -0.38
N GLY A 285 -7.15 8.47 -1.46
CA GLY A 285 -6.72 8.00 -2.77
C GLY A 285 -7.04 8.99 -3.89
N GLN A 286 -6.16 9.04 -4.87
CA GLN A 286 -6.36 9.78 -6.11
C GLN A 286 -6.51 8.79 -7.26
N PRO A 287 -7.71 8.62 -7.85
CA PRO A 287 -7.85 7.87 -9.09
C PRO A 287 -7.07 8.58 -10.19
N VAL A 288 -6.44 7.79 -11.05
CA VAL A 288 -5.65 8.32 -12.16
C VAL A 288 -5.95 7.56 -13.44
N MET A 289 -5.91 8.28 -14.56
CA MET A 289 -5.85 7.72 -15.89
C MET A 289 -4.41 7.81 -16.42
N ARG A 290 -3.87 6.68 -16.84
CA ARG A 290 -2.50 6.56 -17.34
C ARG A 290 -2.51 6.28 -18.83
N LEU A 291 -1.80 7.10 -19.60
CA LEU A 291 -1.66 6.97 -21.05
C LEU A 291 -0.37 6.24 -21.38
N ASN A 292 -0.38 5.41 -22.43
CA ASN A 292 0.81 4.71 -22.91
C ASN A 292 1.52 5.55 -23.98
N HIS A 293 2.59 6.23 -23.61
CA HIS A 293 3.35 7.10 -24.48
C HIS A 293 4.15 6.37 -25.58
N LEU A 294 4.32 5.03 -25.47
CA LEU A 294 5.02 4.22 -26.46
C LEU A 294 4.13 3.80 -27.63
N GLN A 295 2.80 3.95 -27.51
CA GLN A 295 1.85 3.39 -28.47
C GLN A 295 1.00 4.48 -29.13
N PRO A 296 0.84 4.45 -30.47
CA PRO A 296 -0.15 5.31 -31.11
C PRO A 296 -1.57 5.07 -30.52
N PRO A 297 -2.39 6.13 -30.42
CA PRO A 297 -2.12 7.52 -30.83
C PRO A 297 -1.47 8.37 -29.72
N PHE A 298 -1.15 7.82 -28.54
CA PHE A 298 -0.65 8.59 -27.40
C PHE A 298 0.88 8.83 -27.40
N ASP A 299 1.60 8.37 -28.41
CA ASP A 299 2.94 8.86 -28.73
C ASP A 299 2.93 10.35 -29.14
N ASN A 300 1.79 10.86 -29.65
CA ASN A 300 1.58 12.26 -29.98
C ASN A 300 1.07 13.07 -28.77
N LYS A 301 1.79 14.15 -28.37
CA LYS A 301 1.46 15.03 -27.25
C LYS A 301 0.09 15.69 -27.40
N LEU A 302 -0.26 16.19 -28.60
CA LEU A 302 -1.56 16.85 -28.82
C LEU A 302 -2.73 15.89 -28.62
N VAL A 303 -2.56 14.62 -28.98
CA VAL A 303 -3.58 13.57 -28.72
C VAL A 303 -3.73 13.31 -27.22
N ARG A 304 -2.63 13.31 -26.44
CA ARG A 304 -2.71 13.19 -24.99
C ARG A 304 -3.41 14.39 -24.35
N GLN A 305 -3.09 15.62 -24.81
CA GLN A 305 -3.76 16.83 -24.36
C GLN A 305 -5.26 16.86 -24.75
N ALA A 306 -5.61 16.29 -25.91
CA ALA A 306 -7.01 16.10 -26.29
C ALA A 306 -7.74 15.14 -25.33
N ALA A 307 -7.09 14.03 -24.93
CA ALA A 307 -7.66 13.09 -23.96
C ALA A 307 -7.87 13.77 -22.60
N LEU A 308 -6.89 14.57 -22.14
CA LEU A 308 -7.00 15.34 -20.91
C LEU A 308 -8.18 16.33 -20.96
N ALA A 309 -8.33 17.09 -22.07
CA ALA A 309 -9.42 18.05 -22.26
C ALA A 309 -10.82 17.39 -22.34
N ALA A 310 -10.89 16.09 -22.59
CA ALA A 310 -12.18 15.38 -22.68
C ALA A 310 -12.75 14.96 -21.32
N ILE A 311 -11.96 15.00 -20.23
CA ILE A 311 -12.27 14.36 -18.93
C ILE A 311 -12.97 15.35 -17.99
N ASP A 312 -14.06 14.89 -17.33
CA ASP A 312 -14.77 15.58 -16.24
C ASP A 312 -14.57 14.84 -14.91
N GLN A 313 -13.81 15.45 -14.00
CA GLN A 313 -13.54 14.84 -12.69
C GLN A 313 -14.81 14.66 -11.85
N GLY A 314 -15.75 15.61 -11.94
CA GLY A 314 -16.99 15.55 -11.17
C GLY A 314 -17.86 14.35 -11.55
N GLU A 315 -18.05 14.11 -12.87
CA GLU A 315 -18.80 12.96 -13.37
C GLU A 315 -18.12 11.63 -13.00
N ILE A 316 -16.80 11.57 -13.15
CA ILE A 316 -16.00 10.39 -12.79
C ILE A 316 -16.08 10.09 -11.28
N MET A 317 -15.90 11.10 -10.42
CA MET A 317 -15.95 10.90 -8.98
C MET A 317 -17.37 10.57 -8.49
N GLN A 318 -18.40 11.15 -9.11
CA GLN A 318 -19.78 10.80 -8.84
C GLN A 318 -20.07 9.34 -9.21
N ALA A 319 -19.52 8.84 -10.31
CA ALA A 319 -19.66 7.42 -10.72
C ALA A 319 -18.85 6.47 -9.82
N ASN A 320 -17.70 6.94 -9.30
CA ASN A 320 -16.82 6.11 -8.47
C ASN A 320 -17.32 6.00 -7.02
N ILE A 321 -17.70 7.12 -6.42
CA ILE A 321 -17.94 7.24 -4.98
C ILE A 321 -19.42 7.49 -4.66
N GLY A 322 -20.11 8.32 -5.45
CA GLY A 322 -21.54 8.64 -5.31
C GLY A 322 -21.83 9.70 -4.25
N ASP A 323 -21.33 9.56 -3.02
CA ASP A 323 -21.57 10.53 -1.93
C ASP A 323 -20.46 11.58 -1.88
N ALA A 324 -20.82 12.84 -2.13
CA ALA A 324 -19.90 13.98 -2.19
C ALA A 324 -19.14 14.25 -0.87
N LYS A 325 -19.57 13.68 0.26
CA LYS A 325 -18.83 13.78 1.52
C LYS A 325 -17.50 13.00 1.52
N TYR A 326 -17.34 12.05 0.58
CA TYR A 326 -16.16 11.18 0.52
C TYR A 326 -15.27 11.46 -0.68
N PHE A 327 -15.59 12.46 -1.51
CA PHE A 327 -14.73 12.82 -2.63
C PHE A 327 -14.68 14.33 -2.89
N ARG A 328 -13.70 14.73 -3.68
CA ARG A 328 -13.58 16.09 -4.23
C ARG A 328 -12.90 16.07 -5.59
N THR A 329 -13.09 17.13 -6.38
CA THR A 329 -12.23 17.38 -7.54
C THR A 329 -10.86 17.87 -7.07
N CYS A 330 -9.80 17.38 -7.71
CA CYS A 330 -8.43 17.74 -7.39
C CYS A 330 -7.53 17.52 -8.62
N ALA A 331 -6.91 18.59 -9.11
CA ALA A 331 -5.98 18.53 -10.24
C ALA A 331 -4.50 18.48 -9.81
N ALA A 332 -4.23 18.52 -8.50
CA ALA A 332 -2.87 18.50 -7.98
C ALA A 332 -2.25 17.09 -8.12
N LEU A 333 -1.11 17.02 -8.79
CA LEU A 333 -0.33 15.78 -8.96
C LEU A 333 0.15 15.20 -7.62
N PHE A 334 0.37 16.07 -6.63
CA PHE A 334 0.88 15.70 -5.31
C PHE A 334 -0.20 15.69 -4.23
N GLY A 335 -1.49 15.78 -4.61
CA GLY A 335 -2.62 15.84 -3.69
C GLY A 335 -2.94 17.28 -3.24
N CYS A 336 -4.23 17.64 -3.18
CA CYS A 336 -4.66 19.03 -3.02
C CYS A 336 -4.33 19.64 -1.66
N ASP A 337 -4.42 18.88 -0.56
CA ASP A 337 -4.13 19.38 0.80
C ASP A 337 -2.77 18.88 1.33
N THR A 338 -1.84 18.59 0.44
CA THR A 338 -0.49 18.21 0.82
C THR A 338 0.47 19.39 0.77
N ARG A 339 1.66 19.24 1.35
CA ARG A 339 2.71 20.26 1.37
C ARG A 339 3.05 20.80 -0.03
N TYR A 340 3.03 19.94 -1.04
CA TYR A 340 3.40 20.27 -2.42
C TYR A 340 2.20 20.31 -3.37
N GLY A 341 0.98 20.29 -2.82
CA GLY A 341 -0.24 20.39 -3.58
C GLY A 341 -0.36 21.74 -4.29
N THR A 342 -0.58 21.71 -5.59
CA THR A 342 -0.79 22.89 -6.44
C THR A 342 -1.61 22.51 -7.65
N ASP A 343 -2.37 23.45 -8.19
CA ASP A 343 -3.09 23.34 -9.46
C ASP A 343 -2.36 24.00 -10.64
N ALA A 344 -1.11 24.42 -10.44
CA ALA A 344 -0.28 25.01 -11.49
C ALA A 344 -0.20 24.11 -12.73
N GLY A 345 -0.37 24.70 -13.92
CA GLY A 345 -0.38 23.97 -15.19
C GLY A 345 -1.61 23.07 -15.41
N ALA A 346 -2.48 22.93 -14.41
CA ALA A 346 -3.68 22.09 -14.51
C ALA A 346 -4.84 22.79 -15.24
N GLY A 347 -4.92 24.13 -15.20
CA GLY A 347 -5.94 24.90 -15.88
C GLY A 347 -7.36 24.45 -15.55
N ASP A 348 -8.19 24.28 -16.58
CA ASP A 348 -9.59 23.85 -16.46
C ASP A 348 -9.75 22.31 -16.49
N LEU A 349 -8.71 21.55 -16.08
CA LEU A 349 -8.67 20.09 -16.18
C LEU A 349 -9.74 19.35 -15.35
N VAL A 350 -10.46 20.06 -14.52
CA VAL A 350 -11.53 19.49 -13.70
C VAL A 350 -12.87 19.37 -14.45
N LYS A 351 -12.99 20.00 -15.62
CA LYS A 351 -14.20 19.98 -16.48
C LYS A 351 -13.88 19.64 -17.92
N ALA A 352 -14.68 18.77 -18.51
CA ALA A 352 -14.55 18.40 -19.91
C ALA A 352 -14.80 19.59 -20.86
N ASP A 353 -13.91 19.77 -21.84
CA ASP A 353 -14.08 20.61 -23.01
C ASP A 353 -13.96 19.76 -24.30
N ALA A 354 -15.07 19.18 -24.69
CA ALA A 354 -15.14 18.35 -25.89
C ALA A 354 -14.83 19.13 -27.18
N ALA A 355 -15.03 20.43 -27.21
CA ALA A 355 -14.69 21.26 -28.39
C ALA A 355 -13.17 21.44 -28.51
N LYS A 356 -12.50 21.73 -27.39
CA LYS A 356 -11.03 21.79 -27.31
C LYS A 356 -10.40 20.44 -27.65
N SER A 357 -10.95 19.33 -27.11
CA SER A 357 -10.49 17.97 -27.42
C SER A 357 -10.53 17.71 -28.93
N LYS A 358 -11.68 17.95 -29.59
CA LYS A 358 -11.82 17.77 -31.05
C LYS A 358 -10.89 18.68 -31.86
N ALA A 359 -10.65 19.89 -31.40
CA ALA A 359 -9.73 20.81 -32.08
C ALA A 359 -8.30 20.30 -32.03
N LEU A 360 -7.83 19.79 -30.86
CA LEU A 360 -6.51 19.21 -30.67
C LEU A 360 -6.34 17.94 -31.49
N LEU A 361 -7.35 17.05 -31.56
CA LEU A 361 -7.33 15.85 -32.39
C LEU A 361 -7.19 16.18 -33.87
N LYS A 362 -7.91 17.23 -34.34
CA LYS A 362 -7.80 17.70 -35.73
C LYS A 362 -6.41 18.26 -36.03
N GLU A 363 -5.85 19.06 -35.12
CA GLU A 363 -4.48 19.60 -35.23
C GLU A 363 -3.43 18.47 -35.24
N ALA A 364 -3.61 17.47 -34.39
CA ALA A 364 -2.74 16.30 -34.32
C ALA A 364 -2.82 15.39 -35.55
N GLY A 365 -3.82 15.56 -36.42
CA GLY A 365 -4.07 14.66 -37.54
C GLY A 365 -4.58 13.29 -37.13
N TYR A 366 -5.31 13.20 -36.01
CA TYR A 366 -5.85 11.92 -35.53
C TYR A 366 -6.77 11.29 -36.56
N ASP A 367 -6.47 10.05 -36.95
CA ASP A 367 -7.09 9.33 -38.06
C ASP A 367 -8.27 8.42 -37.64
N GLY A 368 -8.63 8.44 -36.35
CA GLY A 368 -9.66 7.56 -35.78
C GLY A 368 -9.14 6.21 -35.30
N THR A 369 -7.81 6.00 -35.21
CA THR A 369 -7.21 4.82 -34.62
C THR A 369 -7.83 4.54 -33.24
N PRO A 370 -8.39 3.32 -32.99
CA PRO A 370 -9.05 3.02 -31.73
C PRO A 370 -8.14 3.10 -30.52
N VAL A 371 -8.55 3.85 -29.52
CA VAL A 371 -7.93 3.88 -28.19
C VAL A 371 -8.47 2.71 -27.35
N VAL A 372 -7.58 1.86 -26.85
CA VAL A 372 -7.89 0.70 -26.04
C VAL A 372 -7.78 1.04 -24.56
N ILE A 373 -8.90 1.00 -23.83
CA ILE A 373 -8.95 1.18 -22.38
C ILE A 373 -9.09 -0.17 -21.70
N MET A 374 -8.20 -0.51 -20.78
CA MET A 374 -8.35 -1.67 -19.91
C MET A 374 -9.36 -1.35 -18.79
N HIS A 375 -10.34 -2.21 -18.58
CA HIS A 375 -11.43 -2.02 -17.61
C HIS A 375 -11.42 -3.13 -16.56
N PRO A 376 -10.98 -2.85 -15.31
CA PRO A 376 -10.99 -3.82 -14.22
C PRO A 376 -12.42 -3.92 -13.64
N THR A 377 -13.16 -4.97 -13.99
CA THR A 377 -14.58 -5.10 -13.64
C THR A 377 -14.85 -5.49 -12.18
N ASP A 378 -13.83 -5.95 -11.47
CA ASP A 378 -13.88 -6.46 -10.09
C ASP A 378 -13.24 -5.52 -9.06
N PHE A 379 -12.80 -4.33 -9.47
CA PHE A 379 -12.18 -3.34 -8.57
C PHE A 379 -12.69 -1.92 -8.84
N ALA A 380 -13.70 -1.50 -8.08
CA ALA A 380 -14.38 -0.21 -8.28
C ALA A 380 -13.41 0.98 -8.31
N ASN A 381 -12.62 1.16 -7.25
CA ASN A 381 -11.71 2.32 -7.10
C ASN A 381 -10.55 2.36 -8.11
N ALA A 382 -10.28 1.26 -8.83
CA ALA A 382 -9.29 1.22 -9.90
C ALA A 382 -9.88 1.40 -11.29
N GLY A 383 -11.19 1.60 -11.42
CA GLY A 383 -11.86 1.85 -12.69
C GLY A 383 -13.13 1.04 -12.93
N GLY A 384 -13.45 0.08 -12.07
CA GLY A 384 -14.62 -0.78 -12.25
C GLY A 384 -15.92 0.02 -12.40
N SER A 385 -16.08 1.10 -11.65
CA SER A 385 -17.25 1.97 -11.69
C SER A 385 -17.15 3.10 -12.72
N PHE A 386 -15.97 3.65 -12.98
CA PHE A 386 -15.82 4.91 -13.72
C PHE A 386 -15.18 4.81 -15.13
N VAL A 387 -14.55 3.68 -15.51
CA VAL A 387 -14.04 3.52 -16.88
C VAL A 387 -15.12 3.67 -17.97
N PRO A 388 -16.38 3.22 -17.78
CA PRO A 388 -17.44 3.51 -18.74
C PRO A 388 -17.70 5.01 -18.96
N VAL A 389 -17.58 5.83 -17.89
CA VAL A 389 -17.71 7.30 -17.96
C VAL A 389 -16.57 7.89 -18.78
N ILE A 390 -15.30 7.55 -18.43
CA ILE A 390 -14.13 7.96 -19.22
C ILE A 390 -14.27 7.61 -20.70
N ALA A 391 -14.72 6.39 -21.00
CA ALA A 391 -14.91 5.96 -22.38
C ALA A 391 -15.98 6.79 -23.13
N GLN A 392 -17.03 7.22 -22.43
CA GLN A 392 -18.05 8.10 -22.99
C GLN A 392 -17.51 9.51 -23.21
N GLU A 393 -16.82 10.09 -22.25
CA GLU A 393 -16.22 11.41 -22.33
C GLU A 393 -15.21 11.49 -23.48
N LEU A 394 -14.33 10.50 -23.61
CA LEU A 394 -13.39 10.42 -24.74
C LEU A 394 -14.12 10.34 -26.10
N ARG A 395 -15.23 9.57 -26.21
CA ARG A 395 -16.04 9.55 -27.44
C ARG A 395 -16.66 10.91 -27.74
N GLN A 396 -17.16 11.60 -26.72
CA GLN A 396 -17.66 12.98 -26.87
C GLN A 396 -16.56 13.94 -27.30
N GLY A 397 -15.32 13.72 -26.80
CA GLY A 397 -14.10 14.43 -27.20
C GLY A 397 -13.61 14.12 -28.61
N GLY A 398 -14.22 13.14 -29.31
CA GLY A 398 -13.89 12.78 -30.70
C GLY A 398 -13.03 11.54 -30.89
N PHE A 399 -12.72 10.81 -29.82
CA PHE A 399 -11.96 9.57 -29.90
C PHE A 399 -12.81 8.38 -30.33
N THR A 400 -12.22 7.44 -31.08
CA THR A 400 -12.74 6.08 -31.25
C THR A 400 -12.25 5.23 -30.06
N VAL A 401 -13.17 4.68 -29.25
CA VAL A 401 -12.79 4.01 -28.00
C VAL A 401 -13.27 2.56 -28.00
N ARG A 402 -12.33 1.65 -27.71
CA ARG A 402 -12.56 0.24 -27.37
C ARG A 402 -12.29 -0.02 -25.90
N VAL A 403 -13.21 -0.68 -25.20
CA VAL A 403 -13.05 -1.06 -23.81
C VAL A 403 -12.78 -2.55 -23.73
N ASP A 404 -11.65 -2.94 -23.16
CA ASP A 404 -11.25 -4.33 -22.90
C ASP A 404 -11.51 -4.66 -21.43
N ALA A 405 -12.61 -5.36 -21.15
CA ALA A 405 -12.98 -5.78 -19.79
C ALA A 405 -12.14 -6.97 -19.33
N MET A 406 -11.65 -6.93 -18.08
CA MET A 406 -10.84 -7.97 -17.45
C MET A 406 -10.90 -7.87 -15.93
N ASP A 407 -10.39 -8.86 -15.22
CA ASP A 407 -10.17 -8.77 -13.78
C ASP A 407 -8.93 -7.91 -13.47
N TRP A 408 -8.88 -7.38 -12.24
CA TRP A 408 -7.79 -6.51 -11.79
C TRP A 408 -6.40 -7.14 -11.91
N GLN A 409 -6.26 -8.43 -11.59
CA GLN A 409 -4.96 -9.11 -11.64
C GLN A 409 -4.45 -9.27 -13.08
N THR A 410 -5.36 -9.53 -14.01
CA THR A 410 -5.05 -9.53 -15.44
C THR A 410 -4.60 -8.14 -15.90
N LEU A 411 -5.28 -7.07 -15.45
CA LEU A 411 -4.87 -5.70 -15.75
C LEU A 411 -3.46 -5.41 -15.20
N VAL A 412 -3.19 -5.76 -13.92
CA VAL A 412 -1.88 -5.56 -13.29
C VAL A 412 -0.76 -6.23 -14.07
N THR A 413 -1.01 -7.41 -14.61
CA THR A 413 -0.03 -8.11 -15.46
C THR A 413 0.12 -7.42 -16.81
N ARG A 414 -1.01 -7.08 -17.48
CA ARG A 414 -1.01 -6.53 -18.83
C ARG A 414 -0.45 -5.11 -18.89
N ARG A 415 -0.63 -4.27 -17.85
CA ARG A 415 -0.10 -2.90 -17.83
C ARG A 415 1.43 -2.81 -17.93
N ALA A 416 2.14 -3.89 -17.60
CA ALA A 416 3.60 -3.98 -17.74
C ALA A 416 4.05 -4.25 -19.20
N SER A 417 3.12 -4.57 -20.10
CA SER A 417 3.44 -4.88 -21.50
C SER A 417 3.73 -3.61 -22.30
N GLN A 418 4.91 -3.57 -22.94
CA GLN A 418 5.31 -2.53 -23.89
C GLN A 418 4.98 -2.92 -25.35
N LYS A 419 4.31 -4.05 -25.55
CA LYS A 419 3.98 -4.58 -26.88
C LYS A 419 2.98 -3.68 -27.62
N PRO A 420 2.98 -3.73 -28.96
CA PRO A 420 1.93 -3.10 -29.77
C PRO A 420 0.52 -3.59 -29.38
N ILE A 421 -0.48 -2.76 -29.66
CA ILE A 421 -1.91 -3.07 -29.36
C ILE A 421 -2.33 -4.41 -29.95
N ALA A 422 -1.88 -4.72 -31.20
CA ALA A 422 -2.20 -5.98 -31.90
C ALA A 422 -1.61 -7.22 -31.22
N GLU A 423 -0.60 -7.05 -30.36
CA GLU A 423 0.10 -8.12 -29.64
C GLU A 423 -0.29 -8.17 -28.14
N GLY A 424 -1.40 -7.55 -27.76
CA GLY A 424 -1.88 -7.51 -26.39
C GLY A 424 -1.45 -6.28 -25.60
N GLY A 425 -0.91 -5.25 -26.25
CA GLY A 425 -0.65 -3.93 -25.66
C GLY A 425 -1.94 -3.19 -25.26
N TRP A 426 -1.78 -1.96 -24.81
CA TRP A 426 -2.85 -1.11 -24.29
C TRP A 426 -2.56 0.37 -24.53
N ASN A 427 -3.59 1.23 -24.52
CA ASN A 427 -3.44 2.67 -24.61
C ASN A 427 -3.71 3.38 -23.28
N ILE A 428 -4.72 2.93 -22.53
CA ILE A 428 -5.14 3.54 -21.26
C ILE A 428 -5.34 2.44 -20.23
N PHE A 429 -4.85 2.67 -19.02
CA PHE A 429 -5.35 1.99 -17.83
C PHE A 429 -5.68 3.00 -16.73
N THR A 430 -6.54 2.60 -15.81
CA THR A 430 -6.88 3.34 -14.63
C THR A 430 -6.46 2.59 -13.38
N THR A 431 -6.19 3.33 -12.33
CA THR A 431 -5.93 2.83 -10.98
C THR A 431 -6.14 3.98 -10.01
N TYR A 432 -5.91 3.78 -8.72
CA TYR A 432 -5.74 4.89 -7.79
C TYR A 432 -4.35 4.82 -7.13
N LEU A 433 -3.86 5.97 -6.71
CA LEU A 433 -2.64 6.14 -5.94
C LEU A 433 -3.01 6.62 -4.55
N SER A 434 -2.37 6.09 -3.51
CA SER A 434 -2.60 6.59 -2.16
C SER A 434 -1.97 7.97 -1.99
N LEU A 435 -2.55 8.83 -1.16
CA LEU A 435 -1.97 10.14 -0.88
C LEU A 435 -0.55 10.02 -0.30
N ALA A 436 -0.27 8.94 0.44
CA ALA A 436 1.07 8.65 0.94
C ALA A 436 2.10 8.37 -0.17
N ASP A 437 1.67 7.93 -1.36
CA ASP A 437 2.56 7.70 -2.51
C ASP A 437 2.81 8.97 -3.31
N ILE A 438 1.82 9.85 -3.38
CA ILE A 438 1.86 11.00 -4.30
C ILE A 438 2.28 12.30 -3.64
N SER A 439 2.21 12.44 -2.31
CA SER A 439 2.43 13.69 -1.59
C SER A 439 3.86 14.23 -1.65
N ASP A 440 4.82 13.46 -2.16
CA ASP A 440 6.22 13.83 -2.31
C ASP A 440 6.68 13.64 -3.76
N PRO A 441 7.30 14.64 -4.42
CA PRO A 441 7.77 14.54 -5.80
C PRO A 441 8.72 13.37 -6.10
N LEU A 442 9.48 12.88 -5.11
CA LEU A 442 10.34 11.71 -5.29
C LEU A 442 9.58 10.39 -5.09
N ALA A 443 8.67 10.35 -4.11
CA ALA A 443 7.85 9.17 -3.82
C ALA A 443 6.81 8.93 -4.92
N ASN A 444 6.28 10.01 -5.54
CA ASN A 444 5.31 9.90 -6.62
C ASN A 444 5.93 9.26 -7.87
N TYR A 445 5.81 7.94 -7.94
CA TYR A 445 6.33 7.17 -9.07
C TYR A 445 5.57 7.43 -10.38
N ALA A 446 4.34 7.96 -10.33
CA ALA A 446 3.59 8.34 -11.53
C ALA A 446 4.12 9.65 -12.16
N ALA A 447 4.82 10.49 -11.38
CA ALA A 447 5.50 11.68 -11.89
C ALA A 447 6.82 11.36 -12.59
N ALA A 448 7.43 10.19 -12.35
CA ALA A 448 8.67 9.79 -12.99
C ALA A 448 8.53 9.75 -14.51
N SER A 449 9.50 10.37 -15.21
CA SER A 449 9.46 10.64 -16.64
C SER A 449 10.78 10.25 -17.34
N ASN A 450 11.36 9.11 -16.94
CA ASN A 450 12.63 8.59 -17.47
C ASN A 450 12.43 7.51 -18.55
N GLY A 451 11.42 7.64 -19.41
CA GLY A 451 11.15 6.77 -20.53
C GLY A 451 10.83 5.33 -20.11
N THR A 452 11.47 4.33 -20.67
CA THR A 452 11.23 2.91 -20.33
C THR A 452 11.57 2.55 -18.89
N GLY A 453 12.30 3.39 -18.17
CA GLY A 453 12.54 3.30 -16.73
C GLY A 453 11.41 3.89 -15.89
N ALA A 454 10.50 4.66 -16.47
CA ALA A 454 9.34 5.22 -15.77
C ALA A 454 8.32 4.14 -15.42
N TRP A 455 7.42 4.47 -14.50
CA TRP A 455 6.26 3.62 -14.23
C TRP A 455 5.40 3.45 -15.49
N PHE A 456 4.61 2.40 -15.56
CA PHE A 456 3.78 2.02 -16.71
C PHE A 456 3.13 3.22 -17.41
N GLY A 457 3.18 3.27 -18.73
CA GLY A 457 2.85 4.42 -19.56
C GLY A 457 4.08 5.15 -20.09
N TRP A 458 5.22 5.04 -19.44
CA TRP A 458 6.56 5.37 -19.90
C TRP A 458 6.74 6.79 -20.48
N PRO A 459 6.31 7.85 -19.79
CA PRO A 459 6.58 9.21 -20.22
C PRO A 459 8.08 9.49 -20.21
N GLU A 460 8.55 10.35 -21.11
CA GLU A 460 9.94 10.76 -21.18
C GLU A 460 10.03 12.30 -21.18
N GLN A 461 10.66 12.85 -20.14
CA GLN A 461 10.96 14.27 -19.99
C GLN A 461 12.20 14.45 -19.11
N ALA A 462 13.38 14.67 -19.75
CA ALA A 462 14.65 14.84 -19.05
C ALA A 462 14.60 15.98 -17.99
N ARG A 463 13.85 17.08 -18.26
CA ARG A 463 13.74 18.20 -17.32
C ARG A 463 13.00 17.82 -16.04
N VAL A 464 11.99 16.96 -16.11
CA VAL A 464 11.28 16.45 -14.91
C VAL A 464 12.25 15.66 -14.03
N GLU A 465 13.06 14.78 -14.60
CA GLU A 465 14.02 14.00 -13.83
C GLU A 465 15.14 14.87 -13.23
N GLU A 466 15.63 15.87 -13.97
CA GLU A 466 16.56 16.87 -13.44
C GLU A 466 15.99 17.60 -12.21
N LEU A 467 14.71 18.05 -12.28
CA LEU A 467 14.03 18.72 -11.17
C LEU A 467 13.86 17.79 -9.96
N ARG A 468 13.53 16.51 -10.19
CA ARG A 468 13.43 15.50 -9.14
C ARG A 468 14.79 15.22 -8.48
N GLN A 469 15.87 15.17 -9.23
CA GLN A 469 17.23 15.07 -8.66
C GLN A 469 17.60 16.32 -7.85
N ASN A 470 17.31 17.52 -8.35
CA ASN A 470 17.50 18.76 -7.61
C ASN A 470 16.66 18.80 -6.32
N PHE A 471 15.43 18.27 -6.36
CA PHE A 471 14.58 18.13 -5.18
C PHE A 471 15.20 17.17 -4.14
N ALA A 472 15.88 16.09 -4.57
CA ALA A 472 16.55 15.15 -3.69
C ALA A 472 17.73 15.76 -2.92
N THR A 473 18.35 16.82 -3.44
CA THR A 473 19.59 17.43 -2.91
C THR A 473 19.37 18.84 -2.34
N THR A 474 18.11 19.24 -2.10
CA THR A 474 17.72 20.57 -1.61
C THR A 474 17.01 20.43 -0.27
N ASP A 475 17.38 21.29 0.70
CA ASP A 475 16.76 21.36 2.03
C ASP A 475 15.99 22.69 2.24
N ASP A 476 16.05 23.64 1.29
CA ASP A 476 15.33 24.90 1.35
C ASP A 476 13.86 24.71 0.96
N ASP A 477 12.94 25.00 1.87
CA ASP A 477 11.49 24.78 1.72
C ASP A 477 10.87 25.53 0.56
N ALA A 478 11.30 26.79 0.34
CA ALA A 478 10.77 27.60 -0.76
C ALA A 478 11.25 27.04 -2.11
N ARG A 479 12.49 26.58 -2.15
CA ARG A 479 13.05 25.93 -3.34
C ARG A 479 12.40 24.58 -3.60
N LEU A 480 12.15 23.76 -2.58
CA LEU A 480 11.42 22.50 -2.69
C LEU A 480 10.02 22.71 -3.28
N THR A 481 9.28 23.71 -2.78
CA THR A 481 7.95 24.05 -3.30
C THR A 481 8.02 24.50 -4.76
N ALA A 482 8.98 25.35 -5.13
CA ALA A 482 9.16 25.79 -6.50
C ALA A 482 9.50 24.63 -7.46
N LEU A 483 10.37 23.72 -7.05
CA LEU A 483 10.72 22.50 -7.81
C LEU A 483 9.49 21.60 -8.02
N ALA A 484 8.70 21.37 -6.97
CA ALA A 484 7.47 20.58 -7.06
C ALA A 484 6.46 21.21 -8.02
N THR A 485 6.30 22.56 -7.98
CA THR A 485 5.42 23.29 -8.88
C THR A 485 5.86 23.13 -10.34
N GLU A 486 7.17 23.29 -10.63
CA GLU A 486 7.69 23.11 -12.00
C GLU A 486 7.51 21.67 -12.50
N VAL A 487 7.68 20.66 -11.62
CA VAL A 487 7.38 19.24 -11.96
C VAL A 487 5.90 19.07 -12.30
N GLN A 488 5.00 19.63 -11.48
CA GLN A 488 3.56 19.61 -11.74
C GLN A 488 3.24 20.17 -13.14
N GLU A 489 3.70 21.37 -13.46
CA GLU A 489 3.44 22.05 -14.73
C GLU A 489 3.91 21.21 -15.93
N LEU A 490 5.12 20.68 -15.86
CA LEU A 490 5.70 19.87 -16.94
C LEU A 490 5.00 18.52 -17.13
N VAL A 491 4.65 17.83 -16.03
CA VAL A 491 3.94 16.55 -16.11
C VAL A 491 2.54 16.76 -16.67
N MET A 492 1.84 17.83 -16.27
CA MET A 492 0.51 18.16 -16.78
C MET A 492 0.55 18.57 -18.26
N ASP A 493 1.52 19.39 -18.68
CA ASP A 493 1.69 19.79 -20.10
C ASP A 493 1.98 18.60 -21.02
N ASN A 494 2.78 17.62 -20.56
CA ASN A 494 3.07 16.40 -21.31
C ASN A 494 1.99 15.32 -21.14
N VAL A 495 1.07 15.50 -20.21
CA VAL A 495 0.03 14.52 -19.83
C VAL A 495 0.66 13.19 -19.43
N GLY A 496 1.65 13.23 -18.53
CA GLY A 496 2.30 12.04 -17.99
C GLY A 496 1.33 11.18 -17.19
N VAL A 497 0.42 11.80 -16.46
CA VAL A 497 -0.67 11.20 -15.71
C VAL A 497 -1.84 12.17 -15.64
N VAL A 498 -3.08 11.66 -15.63
CA VAL A 498 -4.30 12.47 -15.47
C VAL A 498 -4.90 12.17 -14.10
N PRO A 499 -4.84 13.11 -13.14
CA PRO A 499 -5.60 13.04 -11.90
C PRO A 499 -7.11 13.07 -12.18
N LEU A 500 -7.88 12.24 -11.49
CA LEU A 500 -9.33 12.12 -11.70
C LEU A 500 -10.16 12.57 -10.49
N GLY A 501 -9.53 13.27 -9.53
CA GLY A 501 -10.12 13.70 -8.26
C GLY A 501 -9.46 13.02 -7.07
N GLU A 502 -10.02 13.19 -5.88
CA GLU A 502 -9.57 12.54 -4.64
C GLU A 502 -10.75 11.96 -3.86
N PHE A 503 -10.51 10.86 -3.15
CA PHE A 503 -11.50 10.24 -2.28
C PHE A 503 -10.90 9.81 -0.94
N ALA A 504 -11.73 9.80 0.10
CA ALA A 504 -11.38 9.21 1.38
C ALA A 504 -11.63 7.70 1.34
N VAL A 505 -10.66 6.89 1.75
CA VAL A 505 -10.89 5.44 1.91
C VAL A 505 -11.73 5.20 3.16
N VAL A 506 -12.82 4.45 3.00
CA VAL A 506 -13.72 4.07 4.09
C VAL A 506 -13.62 2.57 4.32
N GLY A 507 -13.11 2.19 5.49
CA GLY A 507 -13.14 0.82 5.97
C GLY A 507 -14.34 0.55 6.89
N ALA A 508 -14.59 -0.71 7.19
CA ALA A 508 -15.58 -1.11 8.18
C ALA A 508 -14.99 -2.14 9.14
N ALA A 509 -15.27 -2.00 10.42
CA ALA A 509 -14.84 -2.96 11.42
C ALA A 509 -15.99 -3.28 12.40
N ARG A 510 -15.98 -4.48 12.97
CA ARG A 510 -16.82 -4.80 14.11
C ARG A 510 -16.50 -3.85 15.26
N ALA A 511 -17.54 -3.38 15.96
CA ALA A 511 -17.38 -2.50 17.12
C ALA A 511 -16.60 -3.15 18.28
N SER A 512 -16.42 -4.48 18.24
CA SER A 512 -15.55 -5.24 19.15
C SER A 512 -14.07 -5.05 18.88
N LEU A 513 -13.65 -4.54 17.71
CA LEU A 513 -12.26 -4.19 17.44
C LEU A 513 -11.96 -2.80 18.02
N LYS A 514 -10.96 -2.72 18.87
CA LYS A 514 -10.50 -1.47 19.52
C LYS A 514 -9.04 -1.23 19.19
N GLY A 515 -8.60 0.02 19.22
CA GLY A 515 -7.19 0.38 19.00
C GLY A 515 -6.74 0.32 17.54
N ILE A 516 -7.67 0.39 16.59
CA ILE A 516 -7.34 0.56 15.16
C ILE A 516 -6.64 1.91 15.02
N LEU A 517 -5.43 1.90 14.48
CA LEU A 517 -4.62 3.11 14.29
C LEU A 517 -5.06 3.86 13.02
N ASP A 518 -5.08 5.18 13.10
CA ASP A 518 -5.07 6.02 11.91
C ASP A 518 -3.64 6.05 11.35
N ALA A 519 -3.44 5.41 10.23
CA ALA A 519 -2.15 5.22 9.60
C ALA A 519 -2.31 5.20 8.07
N PRO A 520 -1.29 5.60 7.29
CA PRO A 520 -1.36 5.61 5.83
C PRO A 520 -1.51 4.22 5.19
N VAL A 521 -1.35 3.17 5.99
CA VAL A 521 -1.48 1.76 5.61
C VAL A 521 -2.30 1.05 6.67
N PRO A 522 -3.27 0.18 6.33
CA PRO A 522 -3.97 -0.62 7.32
C PRO A 522 -3.00 -1.57 8.03
N VAL A 523 -3.02 -1.54 9.35
CA VAL A 523 -2.16 -2.36 10.20
C VAL A 523 -2.98 -3.09 11.25
N PHE A 524 -2.50 -4.27 11.70
CA PHE A 524 -3.22 -5.13 12.63
C PHE A 524 -2.57 -5.22 14.03
N TRP A 525 -1.39 -4.62 14.22
CA TRP A 525 -0.89 -4.40 15.58
C TRP A 525 -1.73 -3.34 16.31
N ASN A 526 -1.67 -3.30 17.61
CA ASN A 526 -2.49 -2.48 18.51
C ASN A 526 -3.99 -2.83 18.55
N ILE A 527 -4.52 -3.58 17.58
CA ILE A 527 -5.93 -3.95 17.57
C ILE A 527 -6.19 -5.01 18.64
N GLU A 528 -7.18 -4.74 19.48
CA GLU A 528 -7.71 -5.66 20.47
C GLU A 528 -9.12 -6.08 20.04
N LYS A 529 -9.43 -7.37 20.11
CA LYS A 529 -10.77 -7.90 19.89
C LYS A 529 -11.42 -8.16 21.24
N THR A 530 -12.40 -7.30 21.62
CA THR A 530 -13.14 -7.39 22.88
C THR A 530 -14.45 -8.12 22.67
N GLY A 531 -14.81 -9.04 23.59
CA GLY A 531 -16.05 -9.84 23.48
C GLY A 531 -15.92 -11.02 22.49
N LYS A 532 -16.92 -11.89 22.54
CA LYS A 532 -17.05 -13.04 21.62
C LYS A 532 -17.79 -12.63 20.37
#